data_68ad4dcd08f5c6558b49f79b120c29d9
#
_entry.id   68ad4dcd08f5c6558b49f79b120c29d9
#
_cell.length_a   1.000
_cell.length_b   1.000
_cell.length_c   1.000
_cell.angle_alpha   90.00
_cell.angle_beta   90.00
_cell.angle_gamma   90.00
#
_symmetry.space_group_name_H-M   'P 1'
#
loop_
_entity.id
_entity.type
_entity.pdbx_description
1 polymer ?
#
loop_
_entity_poly.entity_id
_entity_poly.type
_entity_poly.pdbx_seq_one_letter_code
_entity_poly.pdbx_strand_id
1 'polypeptide(L)'
;MLNKKSPRHDQGVRRPRRSALVSMILALGILLSGCAGGKGASEVTTPSASAPTAMRIVALDWRYEEILHVLGVKPVGIVEIGKSAAPATLKGKLDGITSVGQAKQPNLEVIQSLEPDLILASPTRQGAIMDQLKEIAPTAAYSDATYTDVLDAMDDIAAKVGAQDKAAEVRKRIEAKIAQAKEKVAPGTCAALVGWSKNTLYTWVKDSFAGSLLTAAGYDYGYDGEKSAIESKTDVAELTGDKLPDMKLDVMYLYNDTKGFRSSPFASVVPTIIDVEQDTWSRSRGPMAAEAMLDQINSSMPAR
;
A
#
# COMPACT_ATOMS: atom_id res chain seq x y z
N MET A 1 -57.81 -22.99 -4.09
CA MET A 1 -58.76 -22.30 -3.19
C MET A 1 -57.99 -21.33 -2.34
N LEU A 2 -58.38 -20.02 -2.44
CA LEU A 2 -58.11 -18.89 -1.51
C LEU A 2 -56.65 -18.47 -1.31
N ASN A 3 -56.09 -17.54 -2.03
CA ASN A 3 -56.25 -16.07 -2.16
C ASN A 3 -56.39 -15.33 -0.80
N LYS A 4 -55.29 -14.60 -0.43
CA LYS A 4 -55.43 -13.43 0.43
C LYS A 4 -54.35 -12.37 0.08
N LYS A 5 -54.88 -11.28 -0.45
CA LYS A 5 -54.22 -10.02 -0.83
C LYS A 5 -53.71 -9.22 0.40
N SER A 6 -52.72 -8.45 0.11
CA SER A 6 -52.20 -7.21 0.66
C SER A 6 -53.09 -6.36 1.60
N PRO A 7 -52.50 -5.37 2.34
CA PRO A 7 -52.44 -4.03 1.74
C PRO A 7 -51.13 -3.26 1.91
N ARG A 8 -50.87 -2.38 0.92
CA ARG A 8 -49.90 -1.29 0.92
C ARG A 8 -50.29 -0.25 1.94
N HIS A 9 -49.29 0.27 2.65
CA HIS A 9 -49.42 1.59 3.33
C HIS A 9 -48.41 2.55 2.69
N ASP A 10 -48.98 3.50 1.99
CA ASP A 10 -48.41 4.71 1.43
C ASP A 10 -48.45 5.79 2.54
N GLN A 11 -47.34 6.42 2.86
CA GLN A 11 -47.29 7.68 3.63
C GLN A 11 -46.06 8.49 3.15
N GLY A 12 -46.17 9.38 2.20
CA GLY A 12 -46.43 10.77 2.47
C GLY A 12 -45.15 11.51 2.80
N VAL A 13 -44.43 11.92 1.71
CA VAL A 13 -43.35 12.91 1.70
C VAL A 13 -43.85 14.26 2.26
N ARG A 14 -43.18 14.82 3.28
CA ARG A 14 -43.22 16.25 3.60
C ARG A 14 -41.81 16.81 3.74
N ARG A 15 -41.40 17.59 2.73
CA ARG A 15 -40.30 18.53 2.81
C ARG A 15 -40.77 19.79 3.54
N PRO A 16 -39.95 20.43 4.38
CA PRO A 16 -40.10 21.87 4.68
C PRO A 16 -39.07 22.69 3.90
N ARG A 17 -39.60 23.79 3.39
CA ARG A 17 -38.95 24.85 2.65
C ARG A 17 -38.14 25.76 3.57
N ARG A 18 -37.04 26.22 3.03
CA ARG A 18 -36.26 27.45 3.21
C ARG A 18 -36.84 28.56 4.10
N SER A 19 -35.98 29.12 4.95
CA SER A 19 -36.01 30.55 5.27
C SER A 19 -34.58 31.05 5.47
N ALA A 20 -34.21 31.95 4.59
CA ALA A 20 -33.02 32.79 4.66
C ALA A 20 -33.32 33.92 5.67
N LEU A 21 -32.34 34.23 6.51
CA LEU A 21 -32.30 35.52 7.22
C LEU A 21 -30.86 36.04 7.17
N VAL A 22 -30.74 37.09 6.36
CA VAL A 22 -29.62 38.02 6.28
C VAL A 22 -29.70 38.91 7.53
N SER A 23 -28.62 39.05 8.27
CA SER A 23 -28.45 40.14 9.22
C SER A 23 -27.06 40.75 9.05
N MET A 24 -27.11 41.90 8.42
CA MET A 24 -26.05 42.88 8.24
C MET A 24 -26.04 43.76 9.50
N ILE A 25 -24.97 43.85 10.22
CA ILE A 25 -24.73 44.85 11.24
C ILE A 25 -23.44 45.62 10.93
N LEU A 26 -23.67 46.86 10.56
CA LEU A 26 -22.71 47.95 10.42
C LEU A 26 -22.59 48.67 11.79
N ALA A 27 -21.37 48.91 12.29
CA ALA A 27 -21.10 49.95 13.29
C ALA A 27 -19.60 50.28 13.22
N LEU A 28 -19.23 51.31 12.64
CA LEU A 28 -19.03 52.70 12.99
C LEU A 28 -17.96 52.92 14.07
N GLY A 29 -16.84 53.56 13.62
CA GLY A 29 -15.64 53.86 14.36
C GLY A 29 -15.82 54.96 15.44
N ILE A 30 -14.88 55.01 16.34
CA ILE A 30 -14.54 56.23 17.14
C ILE A 30 -13.01 56.32 17.21
N LEU A 31 -12.48 57.37 16.60
CA LEU A 31 -11.13 57.88 16.82
C LEU A 31 -11.11 58.69 18.13
N LEU A 32 -10.19 58.43 19.01
CA LEU A 32 -9.80 59.37 20.05
C LEU A 32 -8.29 59.34 20.23
N SER A 33 -7.67 60.42 19.85
CA SER A 33 -6.29 60.77 20.11
C SER A 33 -6.07 61.02 21.59
N GLY A 34 -4.93 60.55 22.11
CA GLY A 34 -4.44 60.92 23.43
C GLY A 34 -2.94 60.65 23.52
N CYS A 35 -2.15 61.69 23.38
CA CYS A 35 -0.71 61.68 23.69
C CYS A 35 -0.49 61.72 25.22
N ALA A 36 0.44 60.91 25.71
CA ALA A 36 1.64 61.33 26.49
C ALA A 36 2.26 60.19 27.30
N GLY A 37 3.53 59.93 27.04
CA GLY A 37 4.59 59.73 27.98
C GLY A 37 4.58 58.50 28.90
N GLY A 38 5.51 57.56 28.69
CA GLY A 38 5.88 56.59 29.71
C GLY A 38 6.64 55.40 29.14
N LYS A 39 7.95 55.39 29.35
CA LYS A 39 8.86 54.25 29.03
C LYS A 39 8.42 52.97 29.74
N GLY A 40 8.37 51.91 28.97
CA GLY A 40 8.18 50.54 29.46
C GLY A 40 7.83 49.65 28.30
N ALA A 41 8.80 49.28 27.44
CA ALA A 41 8.64 48.27 26.45
C ALA A 41 8.52 46.91 27.15
N SER A 42 7.34 46.46 27.45
CA SER A 42 7.05 45.04 27.66
C SER A 42 6.87 44.41 26.28
N GLU A 43 7.92 43.73 25.83
CA GLU A 43 7.79 42.80 24.71
C GLU A 43 6.68 41.80 25.06
N VAL A 44 5.55 41.95 24.40
CA VAL A 44 4.54 40.91 24.33
C VAL A 44 5.15 39.82 23.47
N THR A 45 5.81 38.86 24.10
CA THR A 45 6.19 37.59 23.51
C THR A 45 4.88 36.90 23.15
N THR A 46 4.46 37.06 21.90
CA THR A 46 3.48 36.17 21.26
C THR A 46 4.04 34.77 21.40
N PRO A 47 3.32 33.81 22.01
CA PRO A 47 3.79 32.43 22.00
C PRO A 47 3.88 32.02 20.53
N SER A 48 5.10 31.78 20.06
CA SER A 48 5.35 31.15 18.78
C SER A 48 4.58 29.82 18.82
N ALA A 49 3.54 29.69 18.03
CA ALA A 49 2.87 28.42 17.84
C ALA A 49 3.97 27.47 17.37
N SER A 50 4.40 26.56 18.26
CA SER A 50 5.34 25.49 17.89
C SER A 50 4.73 24.78 16.69
N ALA A 51 5.48 24.67 15.60
CA ALA A 51 5.08 23.88 14.45
C ALA A 51 4.64 22.51 14.96
N PRO A 52 3.54 21.93 14.43
CA PRO A 52 3.11 20.62 14.87
C PRO A 52 4.26 19.64 14.77
N THR A 53 4.62 19.04 15.87
CA THR A 53 5.71 18.06 15.93
C THR A 53 5.35 16.93 14.95
N ALA A 54 6.23 16.65 14.00
CA ALA A 54 6.01 15.59 13.04
C ALA A 54 5.78 14.26 13.77
N MET A 55 4.75 13.51 13.39
CA MET A 55 4.39 12.23 13.99
C MET A 55 5.56 11.24 13.90
N ARG A 56 5.92 10.62 15.01
CA ARG A 56 6.99 9.63 15.12
C ARG A 56 6.43 8.25 14.73
N ILE A 57 6.72 7.78 13.53
CA ILE A 57 6.12 6.55 13.00
C ILE A 57 7.18 5.46 12.89
N VAL A 58 6.86 4.26 13.39
CA VAL A 58 7.61 3.03 13.16
C VAL A 58 6.89 2.20 12.11
N ALA A 59 7.59 1.80 11.04
CA ALA A 59 7.07 0.97 9.96
C ALA A 59 7.63 -0.45 10.04
N LEU A 60 6.77 -1.44 10.21
CA LEU A 60 7.16 -2.84 10.40
C LEU A 60 6.96 -3.71 9.14
N ASP A 61 6.84 -3.08 7.97
CA ASP A 61 6.80 -3.76 6.67
C ASP A 61 7.22 -2.77 5.57
N TRP A 62 7.89 -3.25 4.52
CA TRP A 62 8.37 -2.40 3.41
C TRP A 62 7.25 -1.64 2.68
N ARG A 63 6.03 -2.18 2.61
CA ARG A 63 4.90 -1.45 2.03
C ARG A 63 4.58 -0.16 2.78
N TYR A 64 4.70 -0.15 4.10
CA TYR A 64 4.49 1.05 4.90
C TYR A 64 5.66 2.04 4.76
N GLU A 65 6.88 1.53 4.61
CA GLU A 65 8.05 2.35 4.30
C GLU A 65 7.89 3.03 2.94
N GLU A 66 7.38 2.30 1.93
CA GLU A 66 7.04 2.89 0.62
C GLU A 66 5.91 3.91 0.73
N ILE A 67 4.83 3.60 1.45
CA ILE A 67 3.72 4.52 1.69
C ILE A 67 4.22 5.81 2.34
N LEU A 68 4.96 5.72 3.44
CA LEU A 68 5.49 6.89 4.13
C LEU A 68 6.44 7.70 3.23
N HIS A 69 7.27 7.03 2.44
CA HIS A 69 8.17 7.70 1.51
C HIS A 69 7.41 8.51 0.45
N VAL A 70 6.40 7.93 -0.21
CA VAL A 70 5.61 8.66 -1.23
C VAL A 70 4.78 9.79 -0.62
N LEU A 71 4.37 9.65 0.63
CA LEU A 71 3.70 10.71 1.39
C LEU A 71 4.66 11.80 1.89
N GLY A 72 5.98 11.60 1.75
CA GLY A 72 7.02 12.54 2.21
C GLY A 72 7.18 12.54 3.73
N VAL A 73 6.85 11.44 4.39
CA VAL A 73 7.00 11.24 5.83
C VAL A 73 8.21 10.36 6.10
N LYS A 74 9.13 10.82 6.94
CA LYS A 74 10.28 10.02 7.34
C LYS A 74 9.94 9.22 8.61
N PRO A 75 9.94 7.87 8.58
CA PRO A 75 9.73 7.08 9.79
C PRO A 75 10.93 7.21 10.74
N VAL A 76 10.71 6.97 12.04
CA VAL A 76 11.79 6.93 13.04
C VAL A 76 12.38 5.53 13.20
N GLY A 77 11.67 4.48 12.75
CA GLY A 77 12.11 3.09 12.78
C GLY A 77 11.57 2.29 11.60
N ILE A 78 12.37 1.39 11.07
CA ILE A 78 12.07 0.52 9.91
C ILE A 78 12.56 -0.89 10.14
N VAL A 79 12.03 -1.84 9.37
CA VAL A 79 12.45 -3.25 9.43
C VAL A 79 13.28 -3.67 8.24
N GLU A 80 13.94 -4.81 8.41
CA GLU A 80 14.59 -5.57 7.33
C GLU A 80 13.74 -6.79 6.98
N ILE A 81 13.76 -7.24 5.72
CA ILE A 81 13.04 -8.42 5.27
C ILE A 81 14.01 -9.42 4.65
N GLY A 82 14.13 -10.58 5.27
CA GLY A 82 15.07 -11.61 4.86
C GLY A 82 16.53 -11.15 5.01
N LYS A 83 17.28 -11.16 3.90
CA LYS A 83 18.69 -10.71 3.88
C LYS A 83 18.85 -9.29 3.32
N SER A 84 17.75 -8.65 2.96
CA SER A 84 17.74 -7.33 2.33
C SER A 84 17.30 -6.27 3.34
N ALA A 85 18.06 -5.18 3.45
CA ALA A 85 17.68 -4.04 4.27
C ALA A 85 16.55 -3.24 3.64
N ALA A 86 16.51 -3.15 2.30
CA ALA A 86 15.46 -2.46 1.56
C ALA A 86 15.31 -3.05 0.15
N PRO A 87 14.12 -2.99 -0.47
CA PRO A 87 13.92 -3.34 -1.87
C PRO A 87 14.56 -2.29 -2.80
N ALA A 88 14.71 -2.63 -4.07
CA ALA A 88 15.28 -1.73 -5.07
C ALA A 88 14.57 -0.37 -5.13
N THR A 89 13.25 -0.36 -4.94
CA THR A 89 12.41 0.85 -4.93
C THR A 89 12.77 1.84 -3.81
N LEU A 90 13.25 1.33 -2.67
CA LEU A 90 13.61 2.12 -1.48
C LEU A 90 15.13 2.28 -1.28
N LYS A 91 15.95 1.71 -2.16
CA LYS A 91 17.40 1.77 -2.03
C LYS A 91 17.92 3.20 -1.95
N GLY A 92 18.67 3.52 -0.91
CA GLY A 92 19.21 4.88 -0.64
C GLY A 92 18.18 5.91 -0.15
N LYS A 93 16.91 5.52 0.01
CA LYS A 93 15.85 6.43 0.49
C LYS A 93 15.61 6.34 2.00
N LEU A 94 16.10 5.28 2.62
CA LEU A 94 15.91 4.99 4.05
C LEU A 94 17.19 5.20 4.86
N ASP A 95 18.20 5.82 4.28
CA ASP A 95 19.50 6.03 4.93
C ASP A 95 19.36 6.86 6.21
N GLY A 96 20.02 6.39 7.28
CA GLY A 96 20.00 7.05 8.58
C GLY A 96 18.70 6.89 9.38
N ILE A 97 17.81 5.95 8.99
CA ILE A 97 16.66 5.55 9.79
C ILE A 97 17.07 4.34 10.64
N THR A 98 16.62 4.32 11.90
CA THR A 98 16.94 3.23 12.82
C THR A 98 16.31 1.92 12.38
N SER A 99 17.11 0.85 12.21
CA SER A 99 16.59 -0.50 12.04
C SER A 99 16.04 -1.02 13.36
N VAL A 100 14.80 -1.50 13.35
CA VAL A 100 14.19 -2.20 14.49
C VAL A 100 14.28 -3.72 14.34
N GLY A 101 15.14 -4.22 13.44
CA GLY A 101 15.40 -5.64 13.20
C GLY A 101 14.53 -6.24 12.12
N GLN A 102 14.37 -7.56 12.16
CA GLN A 102 13.66 -8.31 11.14
C GLN A 102 12.14 -8.15 11.23
N ALA A 103 11.44 -8.01 10.10
CA ALA A 103 9.99 -7.82 10.07
C ALA A 103 9.21 -8.91 10.83
N LYS A 104 9.65 -10.17 10.82
CA LYS A 104 8.99 -11.25 11.54
C LYS A 104 9.29 -11.26 13.05
N GLN A 105 10.38 -10.65 13.46
CA GLN A 105 10.86 -10.60 14.84
C GLN A 105 11.50 -9.22 15.11
N PRO A 106 10.71 -8.14 15.11
CA PRO A 106 11.25 -6.82 15.42
C PRO A 106 11.67 -6.74 16.88
N ASN A 107 12.65 -5.91 17.17
CA ASN A 107 13.12 -5.66 18.54
C ASN A 107 12.19 -4.65 19.23
N LEU A 108 11.35 -5.15 20.15
CA LEU A 108 10.36 -4.34 20.87
C LEU A 108 11.01 -3.26 21.75
N GLU A 109 12.18 -3.54 22.35
CA GLU A 109 12.90 -2.58 23.19
C GLU A 109 13.41 -1.39 22.33
N VAL A 110 13.92 -1.68 21.14
CA VAL A 110 14.33 -0.62 20.20
C VAL A 110 13.10 0.18 19.76
N ILE A 111 11.97 -0.48 19.41
CA ILE A 111 10.73 0.22 19.05
C ILE A 111 10.30 1.14 20.20
N GLN A 112 10.27 0.66 21.42
CA GLN A 112 9.88 1.44 22.61
C GLN A 112 10.83 2.63 22.83
N SER A 113 12.13 2.44 22.64
CA SER A 113 13.13 3.54 22.80
C SER A 113 13.00 4.65 21.77
N LEU A 114 12.34 4.37 20.65
CA LEU A 114 12.03 5.36 19.62
C LEU A 114 10.81 6.22 19.97
N GLU A 115 10.11 5.95 21.06
CA GLU A 115 8.93 6.69 21.53
C GLU A 115 7.96 7.01 20.38
N PRO A 116 7.42 5.99 19.66
CA PRO A 116 6.57 6.22 18.51
C PRO A 116 5.18 6.73 18.91
N ASP A 117 4.63 7.63 18.09
CA ASP A 117 3.23 8.05 18.16
C ASP A 117 2.30 7.08 17.42
N LEU A 118 2.85 6.32 16.46
CA LEU A 118 2.13 5.34 15.64
C LEU A 118 3.07 4.22 15.21
N ILE A 119 2.57 2.98 15.30
CA ILE A 119 3.22 1.80 14.73
C ILE A 119 2.36 1.29 13.58
N LEU A 120 2.97 1.09 12.40
CA LEU A 120 2.34 0.46 11.25
C LEU A 120 2.80 -0.98 11.16
N ALA A 121 1.88 -1.93 11.39
CA ALA A 121 2.17 -3.35 11.50
C ALA A 121 1.41 -4.19 10.47
N SER A 122 1.98 -5.31 10.05
CA SER A 122 1.34 -6.29 9.17
C SER A 122 0.60 -7.34 9.99
N PRO A 123 -0.70 -7.56 9.77
CA PRO A 123 -1.44 -8.65 10.41
C PRO A 123 -0.80 -10.01 10.16
N THR A 124 -0.22 -10.19 8.98
CA THR A 124 0.42 -11.44 8.55
C THR A 124 1.77 -11.67 9.23
N ARG A 125 2.60 -10.61 9.38
CA ARG A 125 3.97 -10.73 9.89
C ARG A 125 4.06 -10.56 11.40
N GLN A 126 3.32 -9.59 11.96
CA GLN A 126 3.36 -9.23 13.38
C GLN A 126 2.11 -9.67 14.17
N GLY A 127 1.22 -10.47 13.57
CA GLY A 127 -0.01 -10.89 14.24
C GLY A 127 0.19 -11.51 15.63
N ALA A 128 1.27 -12.28 15.81
CA ALA A 128 1.58 -12.94 17.11
C ALA A 128 2.01 -11.96 18.22
N ILE A 129 2.50 -10.76 17.86
CA ILE A 129 3.01 -9.74 18.80
C ILE A 129 2.17 -8.47 18.79
N MET A 130 1.01 -8.49 18.12
CA MET A 130 0.18 -7.30 17.93
C MET A 130 -0.21 -6.62 19.24
N ASP A 131 -0.51 -7.38 20.26
CA ASP A 131 -0.90 -6.84 21.56
C ASP A 131 0.31 -6.19 22.28
N GLN A 132 1.50 -6.77 22.17
CA GLN A 132 2.73 -6.16 22.68
C GLN A 132 3.06 -4.84 21.97
N LEU A 133 2.82 -4.75 20.67
CA LEU A 133 2.99 -3.49 19.92
C LEU A 133 2.02 -2.41 20.40
N LYS A 134 0.76 -2.77 20.66
CA LYS A 134 -0.26 -1.85 21.21
C LYS A 134 0.06 -1.35 22.62
N GLU A 135 0.81 -2.12 23.42
CA GLU A 135 1.31 -1.69 24.74
C GLU A 135 2.37 -0.59 24.61
N ILE A 136 3.12 -0.57 23.49
CA ILE A 136 4.14 0.45 23.24
C ILE A 136 3.51 1.75 22.72
N ALA A 137 2.66 1.65 21.67
CA ALA A 137 2.02 2.81 21.05
C ALA A 137 0.76 2.42 20.26
N PRO A 138 -0.09 3.39 19.90
CA PRO A 138 -1.16 3.18 18.92
C PRO A 138 -0.66 2.43 17.69
N THR A 139 -1.25 1.26 17.40
CA THR A 139 -0.81 0.39 16.32
C THR A 139 -1.92 0.22 15.30
N ALA A 140 -1.64 0.56 14.04
CA ALA A 140 -2.52 0.34 12.91
C ALA A 140 -2.03 -0.84 12.07
N ALA A 141 -2.97 -1.70 11.69
CA ALA A 141 -2.72 -2.87 10.86
C ALA A 141 -3.76 -2.93 9.75
N TYR A 142 -3.29 -3.00 8.50
CA TYR A 142 -4.16 -2.98 7.32
C TYR A 142 -4.07 -4.30 6.57
N SER A 143 -5.15 -4.66 5.86
CA SER A 143 -5.12 -5.74 4.88
C SER A 143 -4.00 -5.49 3.86
N ASP A 144 -3.36 -6.54 3.43
CA ASP A 144 -2.26 -6.53 2.47
C ASP A 144 -2.47 -7.55 1.35
N ALA A 145 -3.69 -8.03 1.22
CA ALA A 145 -4.01 -9.05 0.24
C ALA A 145 -3.85 -8.49 -1.18
N THR A 146 -4.54 -7.42 -1.53
CA THR A 146 -4.58 -6.86 -2.88
C THR A 146 -3.83 -5.52 -3.00
N TYR A 147 -3.55 -5.10 -4.24
CA TYR A 147 -2.98 -3.76 -4.46
C TYR A 147 -3.96 -2.64 -4.06
N THR A 148 -5.26 -2.88 -4.17
CA THR A 148 -6.29 -1.92 -3.73
C THR A 148 -6.30 -1.75 -2.22
N ASP A 149 -6.19 -2.84 -1.46
CA ASP A 149 -6.04 -2.77 0.01
C ASP A 149 -4.85 -1.89 0.42
N VAL A 150 -3.74 -2.00 -0.32
CA VAL A 150 -2.54 -1.21 -0.04
C VAL A 150 -2.75 0.28 -0.37
N LEU A 151 -3.46 0.60 -1.46
CA LEU A 151 -3.80 1.98 -1.78
C LEU A 151 -4.80 2.57 -0.76
N ASP A 152 -5.75 1.79 -0.28
CA ASP A 152 -6.69 2.22 0.75
C ASP A 152 -5.98 2.44 2.10
N ALA A 153 -5.02 1.58 2.45
CA ALA A 153 -4.14 1.81 3.59
C ALA A 153 -3.31 3.10 3.45
N MET A 154 -2.82 3.38 2.23
CA MET A 154 -2.10 4.63 1.96
C MET A 154 -2.99 5.86 2.19
N ASP A 155 -4.25 5.83 1.75
CA ASP A 155 -5.19 6.93 1.93
C ASP A 155 -5.50 7.16 3.42
N ASP A 156 -5.70 6.09 4.20
CA ASP A 156 -5.94 6.19 5.65
C ASP A 156 -4.70 6.71 6.40
N ILE A 157 -3.51 6.22 6.06
CA ILE A 157 -2.25 6.74 6.62
C ILE A 157 -2.06 8.21 6.24
N ALA A 158 -2.34 8.59 4.98
CA ALA A 158 -2.26 9.97 4.52
C ALA A 158 -3.19 10.90 5.31
N ALA A 159 -4.40 10.45 5.64
CA ALA A 159 -5.31 11.20 6.49
C ALA A 159 -4.74 11.43 7.90
N LYS A 160 -4.03 10.46 8.47
CA LYS A 160 -3.41 10.57 9.80
C LYS A 160 -2.21 11.53 9.82
N VAL A 161 -1.49 11.65 8.71
CA VAL A 161 -0.28 12.48 8.61
C VAL A 161 -0.49 13.79 7.83
N GLY A 162 -1.72 14.09 7.39
CA GLY A 162 -2.05 15.32 6.66
C GLY A 162 -1.48 15.36 5.23
N ALA A 163 -1.38 14.23 4.54
CA ALA A 163 -0.75 14.09 3.22
C ALA A 163 -1.71 13.58 2.12
N GLN A 164 -3.02 13.86 2.25
CA GLN A 164 -4.06 13.34 1.36
C GLN A 164 -3.84 13.71 -0.11
N ASP A 165 -3.37 14.93 -0.39
CA ASP A 165 -3.10 15.36 -1.77
C ASP A 165 -2.02 14.49 -2.42
N LYS A 166 -0.95 14.16 -1.67
CA LYS A 166 0.10 13.26 -2.17
C LYS A 166 -0.41 11.85 -2.43
N ALA A 167 -1.25 11.31 -1.54
CA ALA A 167 -1.88 10.00 -1.75
C ALA A 167 -2.72 10.00 -3.02
N ALA A 168 -3.55 11.04 -3.24
CA ALA A 168 -4.36 11.18 -4.44
C ALA A 168 -3.50 11.25 -5.72
N GLU A 169 -2.37 11.95 -5.70
CA GLU A 169 -1.42 11.99 -6.82
C GLU A 169 -0.80 10.62 -7.12
N VAL A 170 -0.39 9.87 -6.07
CA VAL A 170 0.16 8.51 -6.22
C VAL A 170 -0.89 7.57 -6.81
N ARG A 171 -2.11 7.58 -6.28
CA ARG A 171 -3.23 6.77 -6.79
C ARG A 171 -3.50 7.06 -8.26
N LYS A 172 -3.58 8.32 -8.63
CA LYS A 172 -3.78 8.75 -10.03
C LYS A 172 -2.68 8.25 -10.96
N ARG A 173 -1.40 8.27 -10.54
CA ARG A 173 -0.29 7.74 -11.35
C ARG A 173 -0.40 6.24 -11.55
N ILE A 174 -0.73 5.49 -10.50
CA ILE A 174 -0.91 4.03 -10.57
C ILE A 174 -2.09 3.69 -11.50
N GLU A 175 -3.23 4.36 -11.36
CA GLU A 175 -4.40 4.18 -12.23
C GLU A 175 -4.10 4.48 -13.70
N ALA A 176 -3.33 5.54 -13.97
CA ALA A 176 -2.89 5.87 -15.34
C ALA A 176 -1.99 4.77 -15.94
N LYS A 177 -1.05 4.23 -15.15
CA LYS A 177 -0.18 3.11 -15.59
C LYS A 177 -0.98 1.82 -15.82
N ILE A 178 -1.99 1.54 -15.00
CA ILE A 178 -2.92 0.42 -15.20
C ILE A 178 -3.70 0.60 -16.51
N ALA A 179 -4.23 1.80 -16.76
CA ALA A 179 -4.93 2.09 -18.01
C ALA A 179 -4.02 1.88 -19.24
N GLN A 180 -2.78 2.35 -19.17
CA GLN A 180 -1.79 2.13 -20.22
C GLN A 180 -1.47 0.64 -20.44
N ALA A 181 -1.36 -0.15 -19.37
CA ALA A 181 -1.13 -1.59 -19.46
C ALA A 181 -2.31 -2.30 -20.15
N LYS A 182 -3.55 -1.94 -19.80
CA LYS A 182 -4.76 -2.48 -20.44
C LYS A 182 -4.83 -2.24 -21.95
N GLU A 183 -4.29 -1.12 -22.43
CA GLU A 183 -4.22 -0.84 -23.86
C GLU A 183 -3.22 -1.75 -24.59
N LYS A 184 -2.18 -2.21 -23.89
CA LYS A 184 -1.10 -3.05 -24.45
C LYS A 184 -1.36 -4.54 -24.31
N VAL A 185 -1.93 -4.97 -23.20
CA VAL A 185 -2.25 -6.38 -22.95
C VAL A 185 -3.40 -6.83 -23.84
N ALA A 186 -3.18 -7.87 -24.64
CA ALA A 186 -4.23 -8.43 -25.50
C ALA A 186 -5.30 -9.12 -24.64
N PRO A 187 -6.61 -8.95 -24.95
CA PRO A 187 -7.66 -9.69 -24.26
C PRO A 187 -7.40 -11.20 -24.30
N GLY A 188 -7.57 -11.86 -23.14
CA GLY A 188 -7.32 -13.29 -23.01
C GLY A 188 -5.84 -13.66 -22.82
N THR A 189 -4.91 -12.69 -22.75
CA THR A 189 -3.51 -12.97 -22.40
C THR A 189 -3.43 -13.44 -20.95
N CYS A 190 -2.94 -14.65 -20.74
CA CYS A 190 -2.82 -15.27 -19.43
C CYS A 190 -1.43 -15.02 -18.83
N ALA A 191 -1.35 -14.49 -17.60
CA ALA A 191 -0.07 -14.25 -16.92
C ALA A 191 -0.11 -14.63 -15.45
N ALA A 192 1.10 -14.92 -14.89
CA ALA A 192 1.28 -15.09 -13.45
C ALA A 192 2.66 -14.63 -13.00
N LEU A 193 2.77 -14.25 -11.71
CA LEU A 193 4.04 -14.12 -11.01
C LEU A 193 4.47 -15.48 -10.46
N VAL A 194 5.65 -15.94 -10.86
CA VAL A 194 6.15 -17.26 -10.51
C VAL A 194 7.59 -17.18 -10.01
N GLY A 195 7.84 -17.78 -8.86
CA GLY A 195 9.18 -18.06 -8.38
C GLY A 195 9.59 -19.51 -8.74
N TRP A 196 10.86 -19.70 -9.04
CA TRP A 196 11.41 -21.03 -9.27
C TRP A 196 12.55 -21.34 -8.31
N SER A 197 12.51 -22.50 -7.69
CA SER A 197 13.62 -23.00 -6.86
C SER A 197 13.56 -24.52 -6.76
N LYS A 198 14.65 -25.20 -7.10
CA LYS A 198 14.81 -26.67 -6.92
C LYS A 198 13.61 -27.50 -7.46
N ASN A 199 13.16 -27.20 -8.68
CA ASN A 199 12.00 -27.83 -9.34
C ASN A 199 10.63 -27.54 -8.68
N THR A 200 10.56 -26.57 -7.80
CA THR A 200 9.31 -26.09 -7.21
C THR A 200 8.91 -24.77 -7.85
N LEU A 201 7.65 -24.63 -8.18
CA LEU A 201 6.98 -23.38 -8.56
C LEU A 201 6.38 -22.74 -7.32
N TYR A 202 6.59 -21.46 -7.17
CA TYR A 202 5.95 -20.63 -6.16
C TYR A 202 5.08 -19.59 -6.90
N THR A 203 3.80 -19.88 -7.11
CA THR A 203 2.91 -18.96 -7.78
C THR A 203 2.07 -18.18 -6.79
N TRP A 204 1.92 -16.89 -7.01
CA TRP A 204 1.04 -16.05 -6.20
C TRP A 204 -0.42 -16.35 -6.55
N VAL A 205 -1.32 -16.32 -5.56
CA VAL A 205 -2.75 -16.48 -5.82
C VAL A 205 -3.33 -15.22 -6.49
N LYS A 206 -4.46 -15.36 -7.16
CA LYS A 206 -5.11 -14.27 -7.91
C LYS A 206 -5.41 -13.05 -7.03
N ASP A 207 -5.89 -13.28 -5.80
CA ASP A 207 -6.26 -12.22 -4.84
C ASP A 207 -5.06 -11.76 -3.98
N SER A 208 -3.83 -11.99 -4.45
CA SER A 208 -2.62 -11.42 -3.87
C SER A 208 -2.33 -10.02 -4.45
N PHE A 209 -1.37 -9.30 -3.86
CA PHE A 209 -0.91 -8.02 -4.37
C PHE A 209 -0.51 -8.10 -5.86
N ALA A 210 0.35 -9.05 -6.21
CA ALA A 210 0.80 -9.22 -7.59
C ALA A 210 -0.31 -9.74 -8.51
N GLY A 211 -1.11 -10.71 -8.06
CA GLY A 211 -2.21 -11.27 -8.84
C GLY A 211 -3.29 -10.25 -9.16
N SER A 212 -3.71 -9.47 -8.16
CA SER A 212 -4.69 -8.41 -8.34
C SER A 212 -4.19 -7.27 -9.24
N LEU A 213 -2.90 -6.91 -9.14
CA LEU A 213 -2.31 -5.88 -9.99
C LEU A 213 -2.17 -6.34 -11.45
N LEU A 214 -1.74 -7.59 -11.71
CA LEU A 214 -1.70 -8.18 -13.04
C LEU A 214 -3.12 -8.26 -13.65
N THR A 215 -4.11 -8.66 -12.86
CA THR A 215 -5.52 -8.67 -13.30
C THR A 215 -5.99 -7.24 -13.63
N ALA A 216 -5.66 -6.25 -12.81
CA ALA A 216 -5.96 -4.85 -13.08
C ALA A 216 -5.25 -4.33 -14.35
N ALA A 217 -4.05 -4.81 -14.65
CA ALA A 217 -3.31 -4.49 -15.87
C ALA A 217 -3.90 -5.14 -17.15
N GLY A 218 -4.92 -5.99 -17.02
CA GLY A 218 -5.65 -6.57 -18.14
C GLY A 218 -5.32 -8.02 -18.46
N TYR A 219 -4.54 -8.71 -17.63
CA TYR A 219 -4.27 -10.13 -17.79
C TYR A 219 -5.38 -11.00 -17.22
N ASP A 220 -5.64 -12.13 -17.85
CA ASP A 220 -6.23 -13.28 -17.17
C ASP A 220 -5.16 -13.89 -16.25
N TYR A 221 -5.51 -14.16 -14.99
CA TYR A 221 -4.52 -14.69 -14.05
C TYR A 221 -4.46 -16.22 -14.13
N GLY A 222 -3.26 -16.76 -14.37
CA GLY A 222 -3.07 -18.17 -14.71
C GLY A 222 -3.12 -19.16 -13.54
N TYR A 223 -3.44 -18.71 -12.33
CA TYR A 223 -3.63 -19.59 -11.18
C TYR A 223 -4.86 -19.16 -10.38
N ASP A 224 -5.85 -20.04 -10.30
CA ASP A 224 -7.13 -19.84 -9.63
C ASP A 224 -7.30 -20.73 -8.37
N GLY A 225 -6.24 -21.44 -7.99
CA GLY A 225 -6.24 -22.31 -6.82
C GLY A 225 -5.96 -21.58 -5.51
N GLU A 226 -6.08 -22.36 -4.43
CA GLU A 226 -5.82 -21.88 -3.07
C GLU A 226 -4.30 -21.71 -2.80
N LYS A 227 -3.97 -20.83 -1.86
CA LYS A 227 -2.61 -20.72 -1.33
C LYS A 227 -2.22 -21.96 -0.53
N SER A 228 -0.96 -22.32 -0.57
CA SER A 228 -0.45 -23.44 0.22
C SER A 228 -0.33 -23.08 1.70
N ALA A 229 -0.55 -24.07 2.56
CA ALA A 229 -0.32 -23.96 3.99
C ALA A 229 1.19 -24.01 4.29
N ILE A 230 1.89 -22.90 4.03
CA ILE A 230 3.31 -22.74 4.34
C ILE A 230 3.49 -21.87 5.59
N GLU A 231 4.56 -22.13 6.36
CA GLU A 231 4.85 -21.38 7.60
C GLU A 231 4.88 -19.86 7.43
N SER A 232 5.23 -19.39 6.24
CA SER A 232 5.34 -17.97 5.96
C SER A 232 3.98 -17.24 5.95
N LYS A 233 2.85 -17.93 5.89
CA LYS A 233 1.50 -17.35 5.74
C LYS A 233 1.44 -16.34 4.59
N THR A 234 2.10 -16.64 3.49
CA THR A 234 2.13 -15.80 2.30
C THR A 234 1.00 -16.19 1.35
N ASP A 235 0.65 -15.30 0.42
CA ASP A 235 -0.37 -15.53 -0.60
C ASP A 235 0.18 -16.31 -1.81
N VAL A 236 0.92 -17.38 -1.52
CA VAL A 236 1.66 -18.20 -2.49
C VAL A 236 1.19 -19.65 -2.42
N ALA A 237 1.01 -20.25 -3.58
CA ALA A 237 0.87 -21.69 -3.74
C ALA A 237 2.22 -22.30 -4.12
N GLU A 238 2.57 -23.39 -3.47
CA GLU A 238 3.72 -24.22 -3.78
C GLU A 238 3.29 -25.40 -4.65
N LEU A 239 3.79 -25.46 -5.87
CA LEU A 239 3.43 -26.45 -6.88
C LEU A 239 4.67 -27.15 -7.38
N THR A 240 4.51 -28.37 -7.87
CA THR A 240 5.56 -29.06 -8.64
C THR A 240 5.63 -28.53 -10.07
N GLY A 241 6.81 -28.60 -10.71
CA GLY A 241 7.02 -28.04 -12.05
C GLY A 241 6.10 -28.60 -13.13
N ASP A 242 5.62 -29.85 -12.98
CA ASP A 242 4.67 -30.49 -13.89
C ASP A 242 3.28 -29.84 -13.91
N LYS A 243 2.98 -28.95 -12.95
CA LYS A 243 1.74 -28.17 -12.93
C LYS A 243 1.78 -26.92 -13.81
N LEU A 244 2.96 -26.51 -14.29
CA LEU A 244 3.08 -25.32 -15.12
C LEU A 244 2.25 -25.35 -16.41
N PRO A 245 2.14 -26.47 -17.15
CA PRO A 245 1.29 -26.55 -18.34
C PRO A 245 -0.20 -26.30 -18.04
N ASP A 246 -0.69 -26.68 -16.84
CA ASP A 246 -2.07 -26.51 -16.42
C ASP A 246 -2.43 -25.03 -16.28
N MET A 247 -1.46 -24.15 -15.99
CA MET A 247 -1.64 -22.73 -15.84
C MET A 247 -1.85 -21.97 -17.16
N LYS A 248 -1.51 -22.57 -18.31
CA LYS A 248 -1.71 -22.02 -19.68
C LYS A 248 -1.20 -20.58 -19.84
N LEU A 249 -0.04 -20.30 -19.28
CA LEU A 249 0.55 -18.95 -19.30
C LEU A 249 1.03 -18.55 -20.68
N ASP A 250 0.66 -17.37 -21.15
CA ASP A 250 1.28 -16.68 -22.27
C ASP A 250 2.51 -15.89 -21.82
N VAL A 251 2.44 -15.32 -20.59
CA VAL A 251 3.49 -14.51 -19.99
C VAL A 251 3.74 -14.97 -18.56
N MET A 252 5.00 -15.22 -18.25
CA MET A 252 5.45 -15.54 -16.90
C MET A 252 6.44 -14.48 -16.40
N TYR A 253 6.08 -13.81 -15.31
CA TYR A 253 6.97 -12.94 -14.57
C TYR A 253 7.74 -13.81 -13.58
N LEU A 254 9.04 -14.06 -13.87
CA LEU A 254 9.85 -15.07 -13.20
C LEU A 254 10.89 -14.46 -12.27
N TYR A 255 10.94 -14.93 -11.02
CA TYR A 255 11.96 -14.56 -10.05
C TYR A 255 12.68 -15.78 -9.43
N ASN A 256 13.70 -15.53 -8.62
CA ASN A 256 14.62 -16.50 -8.00
C ASN A 256 15.58 -17.13 -9.01
N ASP A 257 15.59 -18.45 -9.13
CA ASP A 257 16.53 -19.18 -10.00
C ASP A 257 16.07 -19.20 -11.47
N THR A 258 16.11 -18.02 -12.10
CA THR A 258 15.68 -17.86 -13.49
C THR A 258 16.55 -18.65 -14.48
N LYS A 259 17.83 -18.86 -14.15
CA LYS A 259 18.75 -19.70 -14.96
C LYS A 259 18.39 -21.17 -14.84
N GLY A 260 18.17 -21.65 -13.61
CA GLY A 260 17.73 -23.01 -13.36
C GLY A 260 16.40 -23.32 -14.03
N PHE A 261 15.45 -22.38 -14.02
CA PHE A 261 14.20 -22.53 -14.75
C PHE A 261 14.43 -22.70 -16.25
N ARG A 262 15.24 -21.83 -16.88
CA ARG A 262 15.51 -21.89 -18.33
C ARG A 262 16.27 -23.16 -18.77
N SER A 263 16.92 -23.80 -17.82
CA SER A 263 17.59 -25.10 -18.04
C SER A 263 16.67 -26.30 -17.75
N SER A 264 15.50 -26.08 -17.25
CA SER A 264 14.51 -27.11 -16.91
C SER A 264 13.73 -27.56 -18.16
N PRO A 265 13.10 -28.74 -18.13
CA PRO A 265 12.24 -29.21 -19.22
C PRO A 265 10.97 -28.32 -19.37
N PHE A 266 10.69 -27.47 -18.43
CA PHE A 266 9.50 -26.60 -18.42
C PHE A 266 9.71 -25.25 -19.11
N ALA A 267 10.94 -24.90 -19.48
CA ALA A 267 11.26 -23.60 -20.06
C ALA A 267 10.50 -23.31 -21.38
N SER A 268 10.20 -24.36 -22.16
CA SER A 268 9.49 -24.24 -23.43
C SER A 268 7.97 -24.19 -23.30
N VAL A 269 7.44 -24.36 -22.10
CA VAL A 269 5.97 -24.38 -21.86
C VAL A 269 5.36 -22.99 -21.97
N VAL A 270 6.11 -21.93 -21.57
CA VAL A 270 5.61 -20.57 -21.56
C VAL A 270 6.25 -19.75 -22.70
N PRO A 271 5.45 -19.17 -23.59
CA PRO A 271 5.97 -18.42 -24.75
C PRO A 271 6.82 -17.21 -24.38
N THR A 272 6.42 -16.46 -23.34
CA THR A 272 7.11 -15.24 -22.92
C THR A 272 7.50 -15.33 -21.44
N ILE A 273 8.82 -15.23 -21.17
CA ILE A 273 9.36 -15.25 -19.81
C ILE A 273 10.10 -13.94 -19.56
N ILE A 274 9.63 -13.18 -18.58
CA ILE A 274 10.18 -11.89 -18.18
C ILE A 274 10.80 -12.05 -16.79
N ASP A 275 12.12 -11.85 -16.69
CA ASP A 275 12.80 -11.88 -15.41
C ASP A 275 12.46 -10.65 -14.59
N VAL A 276 12.11 -10.86 -13.32
CA VAL A 276 11.71 -9.80 -12.40
C VAL A 276 12.52 -9.88 -11.11
N GLU A 277 12.67 -8.72 -10.48
CA GLU A 277 13.39 -8.59 -9.22
C GLU A 277 12.46 -8.99 -8.06
N GLN A 278 12.91 -9.97 -7.24
CA GLN A 278 12.09 -10.57 -6.20
C GLN A 278 11.64 -9.57 -5.13
N ASP A 279 12.53 -8.69 -4.70
CA ASP A 279 12.21 -7.78 -3.59
C ASP A 279 11.11 -6.79 -4.00
N THR A 280 11.11 -6.34 -5.25
CA THR A 280 10.06 -5.47 -5.81
C THR A 280 8.75 -6.22 -6.07
N TRP A 281 8.82 -7.37 -6.77
CA TRP A 281 7.62 -8.05 -7.26
C TRP A 281 6.91 -8.92 -6.21
N SER A 282 7.67 -9.42 -5.22
CA SER A 282 7.19 -10.43 -4.28
C SER A 282 7.15 -9.93 -2.83
N ARG A 283 8.10 -9.11 -2.40
CA ARG A 283 8.29 -8.77 -0.98
C ARG A 283 7.83 -7.37 -0.60
N SER A 284 7.98 -6.39 -1.49
CA SER A 284 7.73 -4.98 -1.21
C SER A 284 6.25 -4.67 -1.01
N ARG A 285 5.44 -4.97 -2.01
CA ARG A 285 3.97 -4.86 -1.98
C ARG A 285 3.43 -3.47 -1.58
N GLY A 286 4.19 -2.41 -1.88
CA GLY A 286 3.80 -1.03 -1.64
C GLY A 286 3.47 -0.27 -2.93
N PRO A 287 3.11 1.03 -2.84
CA PRO A 287 2.77 1.84 -4.01
C PRO A 287 3.93 2.01 -5.00
N MET A 288 5.18 2.06 -4.52
CA MET A 288 6.34 2.16 -5.39
C MET A 288 6.61 0.85 -6.13
N ALA A 289 6.39 -0.30 -5.46
CA ALA A 289 6.44 -1.60 -6.10
C ALA A 289 5.35 -1.72 -7.17
N ALA A 290 4.12 -1.27 -6.91
CA ALA A 290 3.05 -1.25 -7.92
C ALA A 290 3.44 -0.42 -9.14
N GLU A 291 3.99 0.79 -8.95
CA GLU A 291 4.47 1.62 -10.07
C GLU A 291 5.58 0.93 -10.86
N ALA A 292 6.59 0.34 -10.18
CA ALA A 292 7.72 -0.35 -10.84
C ALA A 292 7.26 -1.59 -11.62
N MET A 293 6.35 -2.38 -11.06
CA MET A 293 5.75 -3.53 -11.75
C MET A 293 5.00 -3.09 -13.00
N LEU A 294 4.17 -2.06 -12.92
CA LEU A 294 3.43 -1.51 -14.05
C LEU A 294 4.36 -0.91 -15.12
N ASP A 295 5.45 -0.24 -14.73
CA ASP A 295 6.46 0.24 -15.67
C ASP A 295 7.12 -0.91 -16.43
N GLN A 296 7.45 -2.00 -15.75
CA GLN A 296 8.01 -3.19 -16.38
C GLN A 296 6.98 -3.86 -17.32
N ILE A 297 5.71 -3.99 -16.90
CA ILE A 297 4.63 -4.48 -17.77
C ILE A 297 4.52 -3.61 -19.02
N ASN A 298 4.42 -2.30 -18.85
CA ASN A 298 4.27 -1.34 -19.94
C ASN A 298 5.45 -1.31 -20.91
N SER A 299 6.67 -1.59 -20.44
CA SER A 299 7.88 -1.64 -21.28
C SER A 299 8.10 -2.98 -21.95
N SER A 300 7.63 -4.08 -21.39
CA SER A 300 7.82 -5.43 -21.93
C SER A 300 6.76 -5.86 -22.93
N MET A 301 5.60 -5.19 -22.97
CA MET A 301 4.55 -5.45 -23.96
C MET A 301 4.75 -4.56 -25.18
N PRO A 302 4.72 -5.10 -26.42
CA PRO A 302 4.77 -4.29 -27.63
C PRO A 302 3.56 -3.35 -27.69
N ALA A 303 3.76 -2.15 -28.29
CA ALA A 303 2.62 -1.31 -28.65
C ALA A 303 1.76 -2.05 -29.68
N ARG A 304 0.45 -2.05 -29.49
CA ARG A 304 -0.51 -2.58 -30.46
C ARG A 304 -0.63 -1.68 -31.66
#